data_887f3f8d7c8bcd1513e8b1fb150f31f8
#
_entry.id   887f3f8d7c8bcd1513e8b1fb150f31f8
#
_cell.length_a   1.000
_cell.length_b   1.000
_cell.length_c   1.000
_cell.angle_alpha   90.00
_cell.angle_beta   90.00
_cell.angle_gamma   90.00
#
_symmetry.space_group_name_H-M   'P 1'
#
loop_
_entity.id
_entity.type
_entity.pdbx_description
1 polymer ?
#
loop_
_entity_poly.entity_id
_entity_poly.type
_entity_poly.pdbx_seq_one_letter_code
_entity_poly.pdbx_strand_id
1 'polypeptide(L)'
;SDAKQFGLCTMVSQDDAGLVIWPTHRLIDAGDIGETSAIKKIGKAMTMTEVTEEEMESRLKEHLFGMMFRSGRCFLLDNTSDDGNVMMRLDTYAAQQKILYGVYKSDEGKSKISYDAELGSVKKAMAEKKHDAAIVLNAPCLQTIWDLAGQGKRMPKKTTFFFPKIWSGWVFYRME
;
A
#
# COMPACT_ATOMS: atom_id res chain seq x y z
N SER A 1 1.58 12.75 -36.41
CA SER A 1 1.06 11.51 -37.01
C SER A 1 0.07 10.89 -36.04
N ASP A 2 -1.03 10.36 -36.53
CA ASP A 2 -2.12 9.74 -35.73
C ASP A 2 -1.65 8.52 -34.94
N ALA A 3 -0.53 7.92 -35.31
CA ALA A 3 0.06 6.79 -34.61
C ALA A 3 0.32 7.02 -33.11
N LYS A 4 0.59 8.26 -32.71
CA LYS A 4 0.80 8.63 -31.30
C LYS A 4 -0.49 8.66 -30.45
N GLN A 5 -1.65 8.54 -31.08
CA GLN A 5 -2.96 8.54 -30.42
C GLN A 5 -3.38 7.13 -29.97
N PHE A 6 -2.67 6.09 -30.39
CA PHE A 6 -2.98 4.72 -30.07
C PHE A 6 -1.99 4.14 -29.07
N GLY A 7 -2.45 3.20 -28.26
CA GLY A 7 -1.65 2.46 -27.30
C GLY A 7 -2.07 1.00 -27.23
N LEU A 8 -1.15 0.14 -26.80
CA LEU A 8 -1.48 -1.24 -26.49
C LEU A 8 -2.25 -1.31 -25.18
N CYS A 9 -3.41 -1.95 -25.21
CA CYS A 9 -4.24 -2.17 -24.03
C CYS A 9 -4.55 -3.67 -23.90
N THR A 10 -4.51 -4.19 -22.70
CA THR A 10 -4.99 -5.53 -22.38
C THR A 10 -6.22 -5.41 -21.51
N MET A 11 -7.29 -6.06 -21.90
CA MET A 11 -8.53 -6.14 -21.14
C MET A 11 -8.68 -7.53 -20.54
N VAL A 12 -9.04 -7.60 -19.27
CA VAL A 12 -9.32 -8.83 -18.54
C VAL A 12 -10.70 -8.68 -17.89
N SER A 13 -11.52 -9.74 -17.94
CA SER A 13 -12.80 -9.73 -17.23
C SER A 13 -12.56 -9.63 -15.71
N GLN A 14 -13.39 -8.85 -15.02
CA GLN A 14 -13.36 -8.79 -13.56
C GLN A 14 -13.75 -10.13 -12.90
N ASP A 15 -14.49 -10.96 -13.62
CA ASP A 15 -14.97 -12.27 -13.15
C ASP A 15 -14.01 -13.40 -13.52
N ASP A 16 -12.85 -13.07 -14.09
CA ASP A 16 -11.83 -14.05 -14.42
C ASP A 16 -11.20 -14.60 -13.14
N ALA A 17 -11.37 -15.90 -12.90
CA ALA A 17 -10.83 -16.58 -11.71
C ALA A 17 -9.28 -16.52 -11.62
N GLY A 18 -8.60 -16.25 -12.73
CA GLY A 18 -7.16 -16.04 -12.76
C GLY A 18 -6.72 -14.63 -12.39
N LEU A 19 -7.65 -13.67 -12.29
CA LEU A 19 -7.34 -12.30 -11.90
C LEU A 19 -7.20 -12.19 -10.39
N VAL A 20 -5.98 -12.01 -9.91
CA VAL A 20 -5.69 -11.82 -8.49
C VAL A 20 -5.09 -10.44 -8.27
N ILE A 21 -5.53 -9.76 -7.21
CA ILE A 21 -4.93 -8.51 -6.75
C ILE A 21 -4.14 -8.81 -5.49
N TRP A 22 -2.84 -8.62 -5.56
CA TRP A 22 -1.96 -8.76 -4.40
C TRP A 22 -1.85 -7.43 -3.66
N PRO A 23 -1.67 -7.47 -2.33
CA PRO A 23 -1.32 -6.29 -1.58
C PRO A 23 0.04 -5.76 -2.03
N THR A 24 0.30 -4.51 -1.75
CA THR A 24 1.65 -3.96 -1.86
C THR A 24 2.00 -3.32 -0.54
N HIS A 25 2.93 -3.92 0.18
CA HIS A 25 3.43 -3.42 1.46
C HIS A 25 4.41 -2.28 1.23
N ARG A 26 4.66 -1.47 2.26
CA ARG A 26 5.60 -0.34 2.22
C ARG A 26 6.68 -0.56 3.25
N LEU A 27 7.92 -0.52 2.82
CA LEU A 27 9.12 -0.55 3.66
C LEU A 27 9.66 0.88 3.75
N ILE A 28 9.99 1.33 4.95
CA ILE A 28 10.28 2.72 5.27
C ILE A 28 11.68 2.85 5.83
N ASP A 29 12.50 3.68 5.16
CA ASP A 29 13.74 4.19 5.73
C ASP A 29 13.43 5.59 6.26
N ALA A 30 13.32 5.70 7.57
CA ALA A 30 12.68 6.82 8.25
C ALA A 30 13.52 8.10 8.33
N GLY A 31 14.81 8.05 7.93
CA GLY A 31 15.73 9.17 8.09
C GLY A 31 15.89 9.55 9.56
N ASP A 32 15.65 10.82 9.89
CA ASP A 32 15.78 11.34 11.27
C ASP A 32 14.58 11.08 12.17
N ILE A 33 13.54 10.36 11.68
CA ILE A 33 12.30 10.14 12.43
C ILE A 33 12.41 8.88 13.28
N GLY A 34 12.71 9.06 14.57
CA GLY A 34 12.81 7.95 15.52
C GLY A 34 11.48 7.25 15.77
N GLU A 35 11.54 5.95 16.06
CA GLU A 35 10.40 5.05 16.27
C GLU A 35 9.39 5.60 17.31
N THR A 36 9.86 6.00 18.48
CA THR A 36 8.98 6.53 19.55
C THR A 36 8.19 7.76 19.09
N SER A 37 8.82 8.66 18.31
CA SER A 37 8.17 9.82 17.73
C SER A 37 7.13 9.42 16.69
N ALA A 38 7.46 8.42 15.85
CA ALA A 38 6.56 7.90 14.84
C ALA A 38 5.32 7.27 15.48
N ILE A 39 5.49 6.37 16.45
CA ILE A 39 4.39 5.73 17.19
C ILE A 39 3.45 6.80 17.81
N LYS A 40 4.01 7.79 18.49
CA LYS A 40 3.21 8.87 19.10
C LYS A 40 2.42 9.67 18.07
N LYS A 41 3.01 9.96 16.91
CA LYS A 41 2.33 10.73 15.85
C LYS A 41 1.27 9.89 15.13
N ILE A 42 1.56 8.62 14.85
CA ILE A 42 0.60 7.70 14.22
C ILE A 42 -0.61 7.49 15.14
N GLY A 43 -0.38 7.24 16.44
CA GLY A 43 -1.46 7.07 17.42
C GLY A 43 -2.34 8.31 17.65
N LYS A 44 -1.87 9.51 17.21
CA LYS A 44 -2.74 10.71 17.16
C LYS A 44 -3.59 10.78 15.89
N ALA A 45 -3.13 10.17 14.81
CA ALA A 45 -3.78 10.23 13.51
C ALA A 45 -4.73 9.05 13.25
N MET A 46 -4.52 7.93 13.94
CA MET A 46 -5.26 6.68 13.76
C MET A 46 -5.33 5.90 15.08
N THR A 47 -6.39 5.12 15.25
CA THR A 47 -6.45 4.13 16.34
C THR A 47 -5.39 3.06 16.11
N MET A 48 -4.57 2.82 17.12
CA MET A 48 -3.40 1.97 17.04
C MET A 48 -3.36 1.02 18.24
N THR A 49 -3.31 -0.27 18.00
CA THR A 49 -3.28 -1.33 19.02
C THR A 49 -2.01 -2.14 18.89
N GLU A 50 -1.21 -2.22 19.95
CA GLU A 50 -0.01 -3.06 19.97
C GLU A 50 -0.40 -4.53 20.08
N VAL A 51 0.21 -5.38 19.26
CA VAL A 51 -0.09 -6.81 19.13
C VAL A 51 1.20 -7.58 18.82
N THR A 52 1.16 -8.91 18.89
CA THR A 52 2.25 -9.74 18.38
C THR A 52 2.24 -9.76 16.84
N GLU A 53 3.34 -10.22 16.24
CA GLU A 53 3.41 -10.38 14.76
C GLU A 53 2.35 -11.35 14.26
N GLU A 54 2.15 -12.47 14.96
CA GLU A 54 1.16 -13.48 14.62
C GLU A 54 -0.28 -12.96 14.75
N GLU A 55 -0.56 -12.20 15.81
CA GLU A 55 -1.87 -11.56 15.97
C GLU A 55 -2.11 -10.51 14.89
N MET A 56 -1.10 -9.70 14.56
CA MET A 56 -1.21 -8.74 13.48
C MET A 56 -1.58 -9.45 12.17
N GLU A 57 -0.84 -10.48 11.79
CA GLU A 57 -1.05 -11.21 10.54
C GLU A 57 -2.42 -11.87 10.47
N SER A 58 -2.86 -12.52 11.56
CA SER A 58 -4.16 -13.20 11.63
C SER A 58 -5.37 -12.27 11.58
N ARG A 59 -5.19 -11.00 11.95
CA ARG A 59 -6.27 -10.00 12.03
C ARG A 59 -6.28 -9.00 10.88
N LEU A 60 -5.34 -9.10 9.93
CA LEU A 60 -5.36 -8.25 8.73
C LEU A 60 -6.66 -8.44 7.94
N LYS A 61 -7.33 -7.35 7.64
CA LYS A 61 -8.56 -7.31 6.84
C LYS A 61 -8.78 -5.90 6.30
N GLU A 62 -9.76 -5.72 5.42
CA GLU A 62 -10.15 -4.39 4.95
C GLU A 62 -10.40 -3.45 6.14
N HIS A 63 -9.84 -2.25 6.05
CA HIS A 63 -9.82 -1.21 7.08
C HIS A 63 -9.06 -1.54 8.37
N LEU A 64 -8.32 -2.64 8.39
CA LEU A 64 -7.45 -3.00 9.52
C LEU A 64 -6.12 -3.52 8.98
N PHE A 65 -5.10 -2.70 9.00
CA PHE A 65 -3.80 -3.01 8.43
C PHE A 65 -2.68 -2.97 9.48
N GLY A 66 -1.54 -3.55 9.16
CA GLY A 66 -0.44 -3.74 10.09
C GLY A 66 0.65 -2.69 9.97
N MET A 67 1.40 -2.50 11.07
CA MET A 67 2.66 -1.78 11.08
C MET A 67 3.68 -2.53 11.92
N MET A 68 4.88 -2.70 11.39
CA MET A 68 6.03 -3.32 12.04
C MET A 68 7.14 -2.29 12.18
N PHE A 69 7.86 -2.33 13.30
CA PHE A 69 9.01 -1.48 13.54
C PHE A 69 10.30 -2.32 13.67
N ARG A 70 11.44 -1.68 13.43
CA ARG A 70 12.77 -2.28 13.55
C ARG A 70 13.04 -2.89 14.94
N SER A 71 12.40 -2.40 15.97
CA SER A 71 12.47 -2.94 17.33
C SER A 71 11.81 -4.30 17.50
N GLY A 72 10.99 -4.74 16.53
CA GLY A 72 10.14 -5.92 16.58
C GLY A 72 8.72 -5.63 17.09
N ARG A 73 8.40 -4.38 17.47
CA ARG A 73 7.05 -4.00 17.86
C ARG A 73 6.12 -4.02 16.65
N CYS A 74 4.95 -4.59 16.83
CA CYS A 74 3.91 -4.68 15.82
C CYS A 74 2.61 -4.04 16.30
N PHE A 75 1.88 -3.43 15.38
CA PHE A 75 0.63 -2.74 15.65
C PHE A 75 -0.41 -3.02 14.58
N LEU A 76 -1.66 -3.07 14.99
CA LEU A 76 -2.82 -2.96 14.11
C LEU A 76 -3.29 -1.51 14.08
N LEU A 77 -3.57 -1.02 12.89
CA LEU A 77 -4.04 0.33 12.61
C LEU A 77 -5.46 0.26 12.06
N ASP A 78 -6.39 0.92 12.73
CA ASP A 78 -7.80 0.91 12.36
C ASP A 78 -8.11 2.12 11.47
N ASN A 79 -8.66 1.84 10.29
CA ASN A 79 -9.08 2.81 9.28
C ASN A 79 -10.61 2.84 9.08
N THR A 80 -11.37 2.39 10.07
CA THR A 80 -12.84 2.36 9.98
C THR A 80 -13.49 3.73 10.17
N SER A 81 -12.75 4.74 10.65
CA SER A 81 -13.29 6.09 10.85
C SER A 81 -13.59 6.75 9.49
N ASP A 82 -14.86 7.08 9.28
CA ASP A 82 -15.32 7.81 8.11
C ASP A 82 -15.20 9.34 8.36
N ASP A 83 -14.26 9.98 7.68
CA ASP A 83 -14.08 11.44 7.69
C ASP A 83 -14.82 12.14 6.53
N GLY A 84 -15.73 11.42 5.85
CA GLY A 84 -16.46 11.90 4.68
C GLY A 84 -15.66 11.88 3.38
N ASN A 85 -14.39 11.56 3.42
CA ASN A 85 -13.54 11.43 2.23
C ASN A 85 -13.51 9.97 1.75
N VAL A 86 -14.21 9.67 0.67
CA VAL A 86 -14.29 8.32 0.10
C VAL A 86 -12.90 7.70 -0.17
N MET A 87 -11.88 8.50 -0.48
CA MET A 87 -10.52 8.01 -0.68
C MET A 87 -9.89 7.49 0.61
N MET A 88 -10.28 8.02 1.78
CA MET A 88 -9.75 7.56 3.07
C MET A 88 -10.23 6.16 3.45
N ARG A 89 -11.31 5.66 2.84
CA ARG A 89 -11.73 4.26 2.99
C ARG A 89 -10.72 3.28 2.37
N LEU A 90 -9.86 3.76 1.47
CA LEU A 90 -8.80 2.96 0.88
C LEU A 90 -7.58 2.95 1.83
N ASP A 91 -7.25 1.80 2.42
CA ASP A 91 -6.14 1.66 3.38
C ASP A 91 -4.81 2.19 2.83
N THR A 92 -4.56 1.98 1.54
CA THR A 92 -3.37 2.50 0.88
C THR A 92 -3.32 4.02 0.83
N TYR A 93 -4.47 4.68 0.68
CA TYR A 93 -4.55 6.14 0.69
C TYR A 93 -4.43 6.69 2.12
N ALA A 94 -5.13 6.08 3.08
CA ALA A 94 -5.03 6.43 4.49
C ALA A 94 -3.59 6.29 4.99
N ALA A 95 -2.93 5.17 4.71
CA ALA A 95 -1.53 4.95 5.03
C ALA A 95 -0.61 6.00 4.39
N GLN A 96 -0.86 6.35 3.12
CA GLN A 96 -0.08 7.38 2.44
C GLN A 96 -0.25 8.75 3.09
N GLN A 97 -1.49 9.20 3.32
CA GLN A 97 -1.75 10.54 3.83
C GLN A 97 -1.37 10.69 5.31
N LYS A 98 -1.83 9.75 6.15
CA LYS A 98 -1.67 9.86 7.61
C LYS A 98 -0.27 9.46 8.07
N ILE A 99 0.34 8.44 7.43
CA ILE A 99 1.61 7.88 7.88
C ILE A 99 2.78 8.36 7.01
N LEU A 100 2.77 8.04 5.71
CA LEU A 100 3.94 8.34 4.86
C LEU A 100 4.17 9.85 4.71
N TYR A 101 3.12 10.62 4.44
CA TYR A 101 3.21 12.08 4.32
C TYR A 101 3.10 12.76 5.69
N GLY A 102 2.11 12.38 6.49
CA GLY A 102 1.83 13.02 7.78
C GLY A 102 2.96 12.85 8.80
N VAL A 103 3.52 11.64 8.91
CA VAL A 103 4.54 11.31 9.91
C VAL A 103 5.94 11.28 9.32
N TYR A 104 6.14 10.48 8.26
CA TYR A 104 7.48 10.24 7.69
C TYR A 104 7.93 11.28 6.65
N LYS A 105 7.04 12.19 6.25
CA LYS A 105 7.37 13.29 5.32
C LYS A 105 8.04 12.80 4.03
N SER A 106 7.53 11.70 3.48
CA SER A 106 8.10 11.10 2.27
C SER A 106 7.87 11.93 1.02
N ASP A 107 6.82 12.75 0.99
CA ASP A 107 6.56 13.77 -0.04
C ASP A 107 7.57 14.93 0.01
N GLU A 108 8.15 15.20 1.19
CA GLU A 108 9.22 16.19 1.38
C GLU A 108 10.63 15.58 1.18
N GLY A 109 10.75 14.30 0.82
CA GLY A 109 12.00 13.60 0.64
C GLY A 109 12.76 13.26 1.94
N LYS A 110 12.09 13.36 3.11
CA LYS A 110 12.72 13.09 4.42
C LYS A 110 12.81 11.61 4.76
N SER A 111 12.07 10.76 4.06
CA SER A 111 12.15 9.32 4.16
C SER A 111 12.13 8.67 2.78
N LYS A 112 12.64 7.44 2.67
CA LYS A 112 12.56 6.65 1.44
C LYS A 112 11.57 5.52 1.62
N ILE A 113 10.80 5.24 0.57
CA ILE A 113 9.78 4.20 0.57
C ILE A 113 10.10 3.20 -0.53
N SER A 114 10.20 1.94 -0.15
CA SER A 114 10.26 0.81 -1.07
C SER A 114 8.99 -0.05 -0.95
N TYR A 115 8.78 -0.93 -1.90
CA TYR A 115 7.53 -1.67 -2.05
C TYR A 115 7.81 -3.15 -2.26
N ASP A 116 7.03 -3.99 -1.58
CA ASP A 116 7.05 -5.43 -1.75
C ASP A 116 5.61 -5.96 -1.74
N ALA A 117 5.32 -6.97 -2.55
CA ALA A 117 4.01 -7.61 -2.59
C ALA A 117 3.95 -8.87 -1.72
N GLU A 118 5.10 -9.37 -1.27
CA GLU A 118 5.20 -10.61 -0.51
C GLU A 118 5.47 -10.34 0.97
N LEU A 119 4.52 -10.69 1.84
CA LEU A 119 4.64 -10.47 3.28
C LEU A 119 5.85 -11.19 3.89
N GLY A 120 6.16 -12.40 3.41
CA GLY A 120 7.34 -13.16 3.88
C GLY A 120 8.64 -12.40 3.65
N SER A 121 8.79 -11.76 2.48
CA SER A 121 9.95 -10.90 2.17
C SER A 121 10.02 -9.68 3.09
N VAL A 122 8.87 -9.05 3.36
CA VAL A 122 8.78 -7.91 4.29
C VAL A 122 9.22 -8.32 5.70
N LYS A 123 8.67 -9.42 6.22
CA LYS A 123 9.02 -9.96 7.55
C LYS A 123 10.52 -10.25 7.65
N LYS A 124 11.09 -10.90 6.64
CA LYS A 124 12.53 -11.16 6.57
C LYS A 124 13.36 -9.87 6.58
N ALA A 125 12.99 -8.88 5.78
CA ALA A 125 13.68 -7.59 5.72
C ALA A 125 13.63 -6.85 7.07
N MET A 126 12.49 -6.92 7.78
CA MET A 126 12.34 -6.34 9.12
C MET A 126 13.15 -7.09 10.17
N ALA A 127 13.14 -8.42 10.16
CA ALA A 127 13.98 -9.25 11.07
C ALA A 127 15.47 -8.99 10.87
N GLU A 128 15.91 -8.80 9.62
CA GLU A 128 17.29 -8.43 9.26
C GLU A 128 17.60 -6.94 9.51
N LYS A 129 16.64 -6.17 10.03
CA LYS A 129 16.75 -4.73 10.35
C LYS A 129 17.18 -3.86 9.15
N LYS A 130 16.79 -4.24 7.95
CA LYS A 130 17.12 -3.50 6.71
C LYS A 130 16.36 -2.17 6.58
N HIS A 131 15.20 -2.07 7.22
CA HIS A 131 14.34 -0.89 7.21
C HIS A 131 13.96 -0.50 8.64
N ASP A 132 13.49 0.74 8.83
CA ASP A 132 13.12 1.26 10.14
C ASP A 132 11.69 0.88 10.52
N ALA A 133 10.81 0.77 9.52
CA ALA A 133 9.43 0.34 9.71
C ALA A 133 8.86 -0.27 8.41
N ALA A 134 7.74 -0.99 8.55
CA ALA A 134 6.96 -1.48 7.42
C ALA A 134 5.47 -1.31 7.66
N ILE A 135 4.72 -0.93 6.63
CA ILE A 135 3.26 -0.94 6.62
C ILE A 135 2.82 -2.18 5.86
N VAL A 136 2.09 -3.05 6.54
CA VAL A 136 1.54 -4.30 6.00
C VAL A 136 0.08 -4.06 5.64
N LEU A 137 -0.20 -4.01 4.35
CA LEU A 137 -1.51 -3.67 3.80
C LEU A 137 -2.22 -4.89 3.24
N ASN A 138 -3.55 -4.80 3.16
CA ASN A 138 -4.36 -5.77 2.44
C ASN A 138 -4.46 -5.39 0.95
N ALA A 139 -4.79 -6.38 0.11
CA ALA A 139 -5.23 -6.09 -1.25
C ALA A 139 -6.53 -5.29 -1.20
N PRO A 140 -6.68 -4.24 -2.00
CA PRO A 140 -7.95 -3.52 -2.07
C PRO A 140 -9.03 -4.42 -2.69
N CYS A 141 -10.26 -4.29 -2.19
CA CYS A 141 -11.41 -4.94 -2.81
C CYS A 141 -11.62 -4.41 -4.23
N LEU A 142 -11.92 -5.29 -5.19
CA LEU A 142 -12.15 -4.91 -6.58
C LEU A 142 -13.33 -3.93 -6.70
N GLN A 143 -14.38 -4.10 -5.88
CA GLN A 143 -15.52 -3.19 -5.86
C GLN A 143 -15.10 -1.77 -5.46
N THR A 144 -14.24 -1.62 -4.45
CA THR A 144 -13.70 -0.32 -4.05
C THR A 144 -12.94 0.35 -5.19
N ILE A 145 -12.17 -0.43 -5.98
CA ILE A 145 -11.46 0.09 -7.16
C ILE A 145 -12.45 0.63 -8.20
N TRP A 146 -13.52 -0.13 -8.48
CA TRP A 146 -14.57 0.27 -9.43
C TRP A 146 -15.31 1.53 -8.99
N ASP A 147 -15.70 1.60 -7.72
CA ASP A 147 -16.44 2.73 -7.17
C ASP A 147 -15.61 4.02 -7.26
N LEU A 148 -14.31 3.95 -6.98
CA LEU A 148 -13.41 5.09 -7.10
C LEU A 148 -13.17 5.49 -8.56
N ALA A 149 -12.96 4.50 -9.44
CA ALA A 149 -12.76 4.74 -10.87
C ALA A 149 -14.01 5.36 -11.50
N GLY A 150 -15.20 4.86 -11.17
CA GLY A 150 -16.48 5.40 -11.63
C GLY A 150 -16.72 6.87 -11.21
N GLN A 151 -16.12 7.29 -10.09
CA GLN A 151 -16.12 8.68 -9.63
C GLN A 151 -14.98 9.52 -10.24
N GLY A 152 -14.20 8.98 -11.18
CA GLY A 152 -13.05 9.67 -11.78
C GLY A 152 -11.88 9.88 -10.79
N LYS A 153 -11.87 9.18 -9.65
CA LYS A 153 -10.81 9.30 -8.65
C LYS A 153 -9.56 8.53 -9.08
N ARG A 154 -8.40 9.10 -8.81
CA ARG A 154 -7.10 8.44 -9.05
C ARG A 154 -6.54 7.91 -7.74
N MET A 155 -6.33 6.60 -7.69
CA MET A 155 -5.71 5.95 -6.54
C MET A 155 -4.20 6.27 -6.44
N PRO A 156 -3.61 6.18 -5.24
CA PRO A 156 -2.17 6.31 -5.04
C PRO A 156 -1.37 5.34 -5.90
N LYS A 157 -0.10 5.67 -6.13
CA LYS A 157 0.84 4.73 -6.75
C LYS A 157 0.95 3.45 -5.91
N LYS A 158 1.08 2.31 -6.59
CA LYS A 158 1.24 1.01 -5.93
C LYS A 158 0.06 0.61 -5.02
N THR A 159 -1.16 1.04 -5.34
CA THR A 159 -2.37 0.58 -4.67
C THR A 159 -2.71 -0.85 -5.06
N THR A 160 -2.54 -1.21 -6.33
CA THR A 160 -2.86 -2.53 -6.87
C THR A 160 -1.62 -3.20 -7.44
N PHE A 161 -1.57 -4.50 -7.27
CA PHE A 161 -0.63 -5.38 -7.97
C PHE A 161 -1.44 -6.52 -8.60
N PHE A 162 -1.83 -6.33 -9.86
CA PHE A 162 -2.52 -7.39 -10.62
C PHE A 162 -1.56 -8.53 -10.95
N PHE A 163 -2.00 -9.75 -10.67
CA PHE A 163 -1.26 -10.97 -10.95
C PHE A 163 -2.16 -11.97 -11.72
N PRO A 164 -1.62 -12.70 -12.70
CA PRO A 164 -0.24 -12.64 -13.19
C PRO A 164 0.05 -11.36 -13.98
N LYS A 165 1.31 -10.93 -13.97
CA LYS A 165 1.75 -9.79 -14.79
C LYS A 165 1.76 -10.20 -16.25
N ILE A 166 1.22 -9.32 -17.09
CA ILE A 166 1.28 -9.48 -18.54
C ILE A 166 2.73 -9.31 -18.97
N TRP A 167 3.19 -10.25 -19.77
CA TRP A 167 4.53 -10.20 -20.34
C TRP A 167 4.64 -9.01 -21.28
N SER A 168 5.64 -8.17 -21.08
CA SER A 168 5.96 -7.07 -21.98
C SER A 168 6.99 -7.52 -23.03
N GLY A 169 6.94 -6.90 -24.22
CA GLY A 169 7.91 -7.18 -25.28
C GLY A 169 7.53 -8.29 -26.27
N TRP A 170 6.35 -8.89 -26.13
CA TRP A 170 5.84 -9.88 -27.10
C TRP A 170 5.03 -9.23 -28.23
N VAL A 171 4.45 -8.06 -27.98
CA VAL A 171 3.71 -7.29 -28.97
C VAL A 171 4.26 -5.87 -28.98
N PHE A 172 4.55 -5.36 -30.15
CA PHE A 172 5.07 -4.02 -30.38
C PHE A 172 4.12 -3.26 -31.29
N TYR A 173 3.87 -2.01 -30.94
CA TYR A 173 3.19 -1.07 -31.81
C TYR A 173 4.24 -0.17 -32.48
N ARG A 174 4.35 -0.25 -33.80
CA ARG A 174 5.28 0.56 -34.58
C ARG A 174 4.65 1.92 -34.90
N MET A 175 5.25 2.97 -34.35
CA MET A 175 4.83 4.35 -34.62
C MET A 175 5.66 4.89 -35.80
N GLU A 176 5.05 4.94 -37.02
CA GLU A 176 5.62 5.58 -38.21
C GLU A 176 4.99 6.95 -38.45
#